data_6390696eea8d25d8d9ace0a53c35f200
#
_entry.id   6390696eea8d25d8d9ace0a53c35f200
#
_cell.length_a   1.000
_cell.length_b   1.000
_cell.length_c   1.000
_cell.angle_alpha   90.00
_cell.angle_beta   90.00
_cell.angle_gamma   90.00
#
_symmetry.space_group_name_H-M   'P 1'
#
loop_
_entity.id
_entity.type
_entity.pdbx_description
1 polymer ?
#
loop_
_entity_poly.entity_id
_entity_poly.type
_entity_poly.pdbx_seq_one_letter_code
_entity_poly.pdbx_strand_id
1 'polypeptide(L)'
;MTAPVIVTDTGFAADDWQGGFVPLADSAAGDGRGIDLANTDDPARLSNRLAEIAMIRIAFPVFSDGRGFTLARRLREMGFAGRLRAQGHVIADQYAMARRCGFDEVEISADLAARQPQDQWLFRANWRDHDYQTRLRA
;
A
#
# COMPACT_ATOMS: atom_id res chain seq x y z
N MET A 1 -0.49 -4.37 -23.92
CA MET A 1 -0.39 -4.60 -22.46
C MET A 1 -0.67 -3.30 -21.74
N THR A 2 -1.57 -3.31 -20.78
CA THR A 2 -2.02 -2.10 -20.12
C THR A 2 -1.30 -1.94 -18.79
N ALA A 3 -0.75 -0.75 -18.55
CA ALA A 3 -0.03 -0.46 -17.32
C ALA A 3 -0.96 -0.51 -16.10
N PRO A 4 -0.45 -0.84 -14.91
CA PRO A 4 -1.23 -0.75 -13.69
C PRO A 4 -1.61 0.70 -13.39
N VAL A 5 -2.64 0.85 -12.56
CA VAL A 5 -3.14 2.15 -12.14
C VAL A 5 -2.81 2.35 -10.66
N ILE A 6 -2.31 3.52 -10.31
CA ILE A 6 -2.05 3.89 -8.92
C ILE A 6 -3.23 4.72 -8.42
N VAL A 7 -3.81 4.29 -7.30
CA VAL A 7 -4.93 4.98 -6.68
C VAL A 7 -4.41 5.78 -5.48
N THR A 8 -4.71 7.07 -5.47
CA THR A 8 -4.39 7.96 -4.34
C THR A 8 -5.66 8.68 -3.91
N ASP A 9 -5.56 9.52 -2.88
CA ASP A 9 -6.70 10.32 -2.41
C ASP A 9 -7.23 11.29 -3.48
N THR A 10 -6.44 11.56 -4.52
CA THR A 10 -6.83 12.45 -5.62
C THR A 10 -7.31 11.71 -6.86
N GLY A 11 -7.30 10.39 -6.84
CA GLY A 11 -7.82 9.57 -7.93
C GLY A 11 -6.77 8.67 -8.56
N PHE A 12 -6.99 8.31 -9.80
CA PHE A 12 -6.12 7.43 -10.56
C PHE A 12 -4.92 8.19 -11.12
N ALA A 13 -3.76 7.53 -11.11
CA ALA A 13 -2.52 8.09 -11.66
C ALA A 13 -1.67 6.98 -12.28
N ALA A 14 -0.70 7.37 -13.08
CA ALA A 14 0.32 6.45 -13.58
C ALA A 14 1.32 6.15 -12.45
N ASP A 15 2.00 5.03 -12.55
CA ASP A 15 3.04 4.66 -11.60
C ASP A 15 4.25 5.58 -11.78
N ASP A 16 4.59 6.31 -10.74
CA ASP A 16 5.72 7.25 -10.72
C ASP A 16 6.95 6.69 -10.03
N TRP A 17 6.92 5.45 -9.54
CA TRP A 17 8.07 4.84 -8.87
C TRP A 17 9.07 4.33 -9.91
N GLN A 18 10.32 4.79 -9.82
CA GLN A 18 11.37 4.51 -10.78
C GLN A 18 12.38 3.46 -10.32
N GLY A 19 12.37 3.11 -9.04
CA GLY A 19 13.41 2.28 -8.44
C GLY A 19 13.27 0.77 -8.69
N GLY A 20 12.15 0.33 -9.25
CA GLY A 20 11.86 -1.09 -9.36
C GLY A 20 11.59 -1.72 -8.00
N PHE A 21 11.38 -3.03 -7.98
CA PHE A 21 11.09 -3.78 -6.76
C PHE A 21 11.87 -5.09 -6.74
N VAL A 22 12.23 -5.52 -5.54
CA VAL A 22 12.83 -6.84 -5.31
C VAL A 22 12.13 -7.52 -4.15
N PRO A 23 12.01 -8.86 -4.15
CA PRO A 23 11.47 -9.57 -3.00
C PRO A 23 12.34 -9.35 -1.75
N LEU A 24 11.74 -9.51 -0.57
CA LEU A 24 12.45 -9.32 0.69
C LEU A 24 13.75 -10.14 0.75
N ALA A 25 13.71 -11.39 0.30
CA ALA A 25 14.87 -12.28 0.35
C ALA A 25 16.05 -11.78 -0.49
N ASP A 26 15.77 -11.01 -1.55
CA ASP A 26 16.79 -10.52 -2.49
C ASP A 26 17.18 -9.07 -2.23
N SER A 27 16.60 -8.45 -1.20
CA SER A 27 16.83 -7.04 -0.92
C SER A 27 18.19 -6.82 -0.27
N ALA A 28 18.83 -5.70 -0.63
CA ALA A 28 20.08 -5.27 -0.04
C ALA A 28 19.94 -3.86 0.51
N ALA A 29 20.63 -3.56 1.59
CA ALA A 29 20.57 -2.24 2.21
C ALA A 29 21.09 -1.17 1.24
N GLY A 30 20.32 -0.10 1.09
CA GLY A 30 20.77 1.07 0.33
C GLY A 30 20.83 0.93 -1.17
N ASP A 31 20.18 -0.09 -1.76
CA ASP A 31 20.23 -0.30 -3.21
C ASP A 31 19.24 0.58 -4.00
N GLY A 32 18.41 1.34 -3.31
CA GLY A 32 17.47 2.26 -3.94
C GLY A 32 16.22 1.63 -4.52
N ARG A 33 16.07 0.32 -4.39
CA ARG A 33 14.89 -0.39 -4.88
C ARG A 33 13.79 -0.41 -3.84
N GLY A 34 12.55 -0.53 -4.31
CA GLY A 34 11.44 -0.87 -3.44
C GLY A 34 11.50 -2.33 -3.03
N ILE A 35 10.89 -2.65 -1.90
CA ILE A 35 10.85 -4.02 -1.39
C ILE A 35 9.45 -4.56 -1.52
N ASP A 36 9.32 -5.72 -2.19
CA ASP A 36 8.06 -6.45 -2.26
C ASP A 36 7.95 -7.41 -1.08
N LEU A 37 6.90 -7.26 -0.29
CA LEU A 37 6.53 -8.21 0.74
C LEU A 37 5.35 -9.04 0.29
N ALA A 38 5.48 -10.36 0.43
CA ALA A 38 4.31 -11.23 0.39
C ALA A 38 3.52 -11.00 1.69
N ASN A 39 2.21 -11.27 1.66
CA ASN A 39 1.40 -11.08 2.86
C ASN A 39 1.72 -12.07 3.99
N THR A 40 2.61 -13.03 3.74
CA THR A 40 3.12 -13.99 4.72
C THR A 40 4.53 -13.66 5.20
N ASP A 41 5.17 -12.62 4.65
CA ASP A 41 6.52 -12.24 5.08
C ASP A 41 6.48 -11.60 6.47
N ASP A 42 7.58 -11.74 7.22
CA ASP A 42 7.69 -11.13 8.53
C ASP A 42 8.33 -9.74 8.41
N PRO A 43 7.61 -8.66 8.69
CA PRO A 43 8.15 -7.32 8.57
C PRO A 43 9.27 -7.03 9.57
N ALA A 44 9.37 -7.81 10.66
CA ALA A 44 10.46 -7.65 11.62
C ALA A 44 11.84 -7.86 11.00
N ARG A 45 11.92 -8.57 9.87
CA ARG A 45 13.17 -8.74 9.14
C ARG A 45 13.73 -7.43 8.59
N LEU A 46 12.91 -6.39 8.53
CA LEU A 46 13.33 -5.06 8.06
C LEU A 46 13.61 -4.08 9.19
N SER A 47 13.51 -4.51 10.46
CA SER A 47 13.55 -3.61 11.60
C SER A 47 14.82 -2.74 11.67
N ASN A 48 15.96 -3.25 11.20
CA ASN A 48 17.24 -2.51 11.22
C ASN A 48 17.47 -1.67 9.97
N ARG A 49 16.54 -1.68 9.01
CA ARG A 49 16.77 -1.11 7.69
C ARG A 49 15.72 -0.08 7.27
N LEU A 50 14.72 0.16 8.12
CA LEU A 50 13.56 0.97 7.72
C LEU A 50 13.94 2.38 7.27
N ALA A 51 14.96 2.98 7.87
CA ALA A 51 15.41 4.33 7.51
C ALA A 51 16.02 4.40 6.11
N GLU A 52 16.48 3.28 5.57
CA GLU A 52 17.13 3.19 4.25
C GLU A 52 16.16 2.85 3.14
N ILE A 53 14.92 2.50 3.47
CA ILE A 53 13.95 2.03 2.50
C ILE A 53 13.01 3.16 2.13
N ALA A 54 12.92 3.48 0.83
CA ALA A 54 12.04 4.53 0.35
C ALA A 54 10.64 4.03 0.03
N MET A 55 10.50 2.75 -0.35
CA MET A 55 9.23 2.18 -0.80
C MET A 55 9.11 0.73 -0.35
N ILE A 56 7.97 0.37 0.23
CA ILE A 56 7.58 -1.02 0.48
C ILE A 56 6.24 -1.25 -0.19
N ARG A 57 6.13 -2.37 -0.92
CA ARG A 57 4.89 -2.77 -1.58
C ARG A 57 4.46 -4.13 -1.04
N ILE A 58 3.20 -4.22 -0.60
CA ILE A 58 2.66 -5.44 0.01
C ILE A 58 1.63 -6.05 -0.92
N ALA A 59 1.78 -7.35 -1.19
CA ALA A 59 0.90 -8.07 -2.11
C ALA A 59 -0.43 -8.45 -1.45
N PHE A 60 -1.52 -8.27 -2.20
CA PHE A 60 -2.84 -8.75 -1.86
C PHE A 60 -3.28 -9.76 -2.92
N PRO A 61 -2.96 -11.05 -2.75
CA PRO A 61 -3.27 -12.06 -3.77
C PRO A 61 -4.77 -12.28 -3.97
N VAL A 62 -5.58 -12.06 -2.93
CA VAL A 62 -7.03 -12.09 -3.03
C VAL A 62 -7.61 -10.99 -2.15
N PHE A 63 -8.76 -10.42 -2.57
CA PHE A 63 -9.34 -9.28 -1.85
C PHE A 63 -9.86 -9.65 -0.45
N SER A 64 -10.14 -10.92 -0.19
CA SER A 64 -10.64 -11.38 1.11
C SER A 64 -9.53 -11.65 2.13
N ASP A 65 -8.26 -11.57 1.74
CA ASP A 65 -7.14 -11.84 2.63
C ASP A 65 -6.62 -10.54 3.24
N GLY A 66 -6.92 -10.32 4.52
CA GLY A 66 -6.59 -9.07 5.21
C GLY A 66 -5.20 -9.01 5.82
N ARG A 67 -4.35 -10.03 5.62
CA ARG A 67 -3.01 -10.05 6.24
C ARG A 67 -2.15 -8.86 5.85
N GLY A 68 -2.30 -8.35 4.63
CA GLY A 68 -1.54 -7.18 4.18
C GLY A 68 -1.84 -5.91 4.97
N PHE A 69 -3.06 -5.75 5.45
CA PHE A 69 -3.42 -4.62 6.31
C PHE A 69 -2.68 -4.67 7.64
N THR A 70 -2.57 -5.85 8.23
CA THR A 70 -1.83 -6.06 9.48
C THR A 70 -0.34 -5.75 9.29
N LEU A 71 0.25 -6.20 8.17
CA LEU A 71 1.65 -5.92 7.86
C LEU A 71 1.90 -4.41 7.74
N ALA A 72 1.04 -3.69 7.06
CA ALA A 72 1.18 -2.24 6.92
C ALA A 72 1.16 -1.55 8.28
N ARG A 73 0.22 -1.92 9.13
CA ARG A 73 0.11 -1.35 10.47
C ARG A 73 1.37 -1.64 11.28
N ARG A 74 1.87 -2.87 11.23
CA ARG A 74 3.10 -3.23 11.93
C ARG A 74 4.30 -2.42 11.45
N LEU A 75 4.45 -2.24 10.15
CA LEU A 75 5.55 -1.45 9.60
C LEU A 75 5.51 0.00 10.09
N ARG A 76 4.33 0.60 10.12
CA ARG A 76 4.20 1.96 10.64
C ARG A 76 4.50 2.03 12.13
N GLU A 77 4.04 1.06 12.90
CA GLU A 77 4.35 0.98 14.34
C GLU A 77 5.84 0.81 14.60
N MET A 78 6.54 0.10 13.71
CA MET A 78 7.99 -0.08 13.79
C MET A 78 8.77 1.18 13.40
N GLY A 79 8.09 2.19 12.85
CA GLY A 79 8.72 3.46 12.50
C GLY A 79 8.99 3.67 11.02
N PHE A 80 8.45 2.81 10.13
CA PHE A 80 8.64 3.04 8.70
C PHE A 80 7.95 4.34 8.27
N ALA A 81 8.73 5.28 7.76
CA ALA A 81 8.24 6.60 7.34
C ALA A 81 8.24 6.77 5.81
N GLY A 82 8.65 5.75 5.06
CA GLY A 82 8.69 5.81 3.62
C GLY A 82 7.34 5.55 2.98
N ARG A 83 7.35 5.39 1.67
CA ARG A 83 6.16 5.15 0.86
C ARG A 83 5.70 3.71 1.02
N LEU A 84 4.41 3.50 1.26
CA LEU A 84 3.85 2.18 1.48
C LEU A 84 2.70 1.96 0.51
N ARG A 85 2.80 0.92 -0.31
CA ARG A 85 1.88 0.63 -1.40
C ARG A 85 1.24 -0.73 -1.22
N ALA A 86 -0.09 -0.81 -1.37
CA ALA A 86 -0.79 -2.09 -1.50
C ALA A 86 -0.89 -2.45 -2.98
N GLN A 87 -0.72 -3.71 -3.33
CA GLN A 87 -0.70 -4.12 -4.73
C GLN A 87 -1.52 -5.38 -4.94
N GLY A 88 -2.43 -5.34 -5.90
CA GLY A 88 -3.16 -6.50 -6.36
C GLY A 88 -4.66 -6.39 -6.18
N HIS A 89 -5.23 -7.34 -5.46
CA HIS A 89 -6.68 -7.48 -5.33
C HIS A 89 -7.22 -6.67 -4.14
N VAL A 90 -7.11 -5.36 -4.22
CA VAL A 90 -7.72 -4.43 -3.27
C VAL A 90 -8.86 -3.73 -4.00
N ILE A 91 -10.06 -3.80 -3.44
CA ILE A 91 -11.24 -3.19 -4.06
C ILE A 91 -11.51 -1.81 -3.46
N ALA A 92 -12.33 -1.02 -4.16
CA ALA A 92 -12.60 0.36 -3.75
C ALA A 92 -13.16 0.45 -2.33
N ASP A 93 -14.00 -0.51 -1.91
CA ASP A 93 -14.56 -0.53 -0.56
C ASP A 93 -13.49 -0.67 0.53
N GLN A 94 -12.32 -1.19 0.18
CA GLN A 94 -11.21 -1.39 1.13
C GLN A 94 -10.25 -0.19 1.18
N TYR A 95 -10.44 0.79 0.32
CA TYR A 95 -9.48 1.89 0.20
C TYR A 95 -9.32 2.66 1.52
N ALA A 96 -10.44 2.99 2.17
CA ALA A 96 -10.38 3.73 3.44
C ALA A 96 -9.62 2.93 4.51
N MET A 97 -9.85 1.62 4.60
CA MET A 97 -9.11 0.75 5.52
C MET A 97 -7.62 0.73 5.18
N ALA A 98 -7.27 0.63 3.91
CA ALA A 98 -5.87 0.65 3.48
C ALA A 98 -5.18 1.93 3.95
N ARG A 99 -5.81 3.09 3.77
CA ARG A 99 -5.26 4.36 4.22
C ARG A 99 -5.11 4.40 5.74
N ARG A 100 -6.10 3.92 6.47
CA ARG A 100 -6.05 3.89 7.95
C ARG A 100 -4.96 2.97 8.48
N CYS A 101 -4.64 1.91 7.75
CA CYS A 101 -3.56 1.00 8.13
C CYS A 101 -2.18 1.54 7.80
N GLY A 102 -2.10 2.65 7.04
CA GLY A 102 -0.84 3.32 6.76
C GLY A 102 -0.38 3.27 5.32
N PHE A 103 -1.14 2.65 4.41
CA PHE A 103 -0.81 2.70 2.99
C PHE A 103 -1.00 4.11 2.46
N ASP A 104 -0.07 4.55 1.62
CA ASP A 104 -0.17 5.83 0.93
C ASP A 104 -0.96 5.72 -0.36
N GLU A 105 -0.94 4.55 -0.98
CA GLU A 105 -1.51 4.34 -2.31
C GLU A 105 -1.79 2.87 -2.54
N VAL A 106 -2.56 2.59 -3.60
CA VAL A 106 -2.92 1.23 -4.01
C VAL A 106 -2.60 1.07 -5.49
N GLU A 107 -1.94 -0.03 -5.83
CA GLU A 107 -1.65 -0.38 -7.23
C GLU A 107 -2.60 -1.49 -7.66
N ILE A 108 -3.42 -1.21 -8.67
CA ILE A 108 -4.41 -2.16 -9.19
C ILE A 108 -4.17 -2.41 -10.68
N SER A 109 -4.70 -3.54 -11.17
CA SER A 109 -4.65 -3.83 -12.60
C SER A 109 -5.58 -2.89 -13.37
N ALA A 110 -5.28 -2.71 -14.67
CA ALA A 110 -6.16 -1.95 -15.54
C ALA A 110 -7.56 -2.57 -15.61
N ASP A 111 -7.66 -3.90 -15.54
CA ASP A 111 -8.95 -4.59 -15.55
C ASP A 111 -9.79 -4.24 -14.32
N LEU A 112 -9.17 -4.20 -13.15
CA LEU A 112 -9.86 -3.81 -11.93
C LEU A 112 -10.26 -2.33 -11.97
N ALA A 113 -9.38 -1.48 -12.50
CA ALA A 113 -9.69 -0.07 -12.67
C ALA A 113 -10.89 0.16 -13.60
N ALA A 114 -11.04 -0.66 -14.62
CA ALA A 114 -12.19 -0.59 -15.52
C ALA A 114 -13.48 -1.04 -14.83
N ARG A 115 -13.40 -2.06 -13.99
CA ARG A 115 -14.57 -2.59 -13.25
C ARG A 115 -14.97 -1.71 -12.07
N GLN A 116 -14.01 -1.02 -11.47
CA GLN A 116 -14.23 -0.10 -10.36
C GLN A 116 -13.62 1.25 -10.71
N PRO A 117 -14.36 2.10 -11.43
CA PRO A 117 -13.83 3.37 -11.91
C PRO A 117 -13.45 4.34 -10.81
N GLN A 118 -12.71 5.37 -11.17
CA GLN A 118 -12.10 6.33 -10.26
C GLN A 118 -13.07 6.91 -9.23
N ASP A 119 -14.30 7.19 -9.63
CA ASP A 119 -15.27 7.81 -8.72
C ASP A 119 -15.64 6.90 -7.55
N GLN A 120 -15.59 5.59 -7.72
CA GLN A 120 -15.83 4.65 -6.61
C GLN A 120 -14.72 4.75 -5.56
N TRP A 121 -13.49 4.95 -5.99
CA TRP A 121 -12.36 5.11 -5.09
C TRP A 121 -12.37 6.47 -4.42
N LEU A 122 -12.68 7.52 -5.17
CA LEU A 122 -12.77 8.87 -4.62
C LEU A 122 -13.87 8.99 -3.57
N PHE A 123 -14.94 8.22 -3.71
CA PHE A 123 -15.98 8.16 -2.69
C PHE A 123 -15.44 7.72 -1.33
N ARG A 124 -14.36 6.93 -1.33
CA ARG A 124 -13.72 6.44 -0.10
C ARG A 124 -12.50 7.25 0.31
N ALA A 125 -12.19 8.32 -0.42
CA ALA A 125 -10.97 9.11 -0.15
C ALA A 125 -11.09 9.98 1.10
N ASN A 126 -12.28 10.12 1.66
CA ASN A 126 -12.49 10.86 2.91
C ASN A 126 -12.27 9.99 4.15
N TRP A 127 -11.33 9.08 4.09
CA TRP A 127 -11.07 8.08 5.13
C TRP A 127 -10.82 8.69 6.51
N ARG A 128 -10.29 9.91 6.59
CA ARG A 128 -10.03 10.58 7.86
C ARG A 128 -11.31 10.99 8.57
N ASP A 129 -12.34 11.36 7.83
CA ASP A 129 -13.60 11.80 8.40
C ASP A 129 -14.35 10.66 9.10
N HIS A 130 -14.04 9.42 8.71
CA HIS A 130 -14.66 8.21 9.27
C HIS A 130 -13.70 7.45 10.18
N ASP A 131 -12.56 8.03 10.54
CA ASP A 131 -11.61 7.44 11.46
C ASP A 131 -12.03 7.74 12.88
N TYR A 132 -12.52 6.71 13.56
CA TYR A 132 -13.03 6.85 14.92
C TYR A 132 -12.00 7.42 15.90
N GLN A 133 -10.75 7.00 15.78
CA GLN A 133 -9.69 7.48 16.67
C GLN A 133 -9.37 8.95 16.44
N THR A 134 -9.38 9.40 15.21
CA THR A 134 -9.21 10.80 14.88
C THR A 134 -10.34 11.63 15.45
N ARG A 135 -11.57 11.15 15.39
CA ARG A 135 -12.73 11.84 15.98
C ARG A 135 -12.62 11.98 17.49
N LEU A 136 -12.10 10.94 18.16
CA LEU A 136 -11.95 10.99 19.62
C LEU A 136 -10.90 11.99 20.07
N ARG A 137 -9.93 12.31 19.21
CA ARG A 137 -8.88 13.29 19.52
C ARG A 137 -9.27 14.72 19.20
N ALA A 138 -10.31 14.89 18.41
CA ALA A 138 -10.73 16.20 17.92
C ALA A 138 -11.42 17.06 19.00
#